data_7780bd8e34c15544ca6ee36eea32c3e2
#
_entry.id   7780bd8e34c15544ca6ee36eea32c3e2
#
_cell.length_a   1.000
_cell.length_b   1.000
_cell.length_c   1.000
_cell.angle_alpha   90.00
_cell.angle_beta   90.00
_cell.angle_gamma   90.00
#
_symmetry.space_group_name_H-M   'P 1'
#
loop_
_entity.id
_entity.type
_entity.pdbx_description
1 polymer ?
#
loop_
_entity_poly.entity_id
_entity_poly.type
_entity_poly.pdbx_seq_one_letter_code
_entity_poly.pdbx_strand_id
1 'polypeptide(L)'
;LTGKGSYYISAISNDTDENKVKATFNVRLATAPTSDVKIWLKTSDASEGRISKINNTTVSWNYDPDNASADNTSSYVSLLIEEAKWNSNQTIEVEGQWDNISDGDQSYAIIIEGDNETDSDRNYRYVDPPDVTLTNLDLTDKGTFYVSKASRDTDENRQKATFTVRLSSQPDDGNDNTTNDNVTIYLSSSDPEEGRIVGISGGGGFTNTDNTTVIFEASDWNSERTVTVEGVADNFS
;
A
#
# COMPACT_ATOMS: atom_id res chain seq x y z
N LEU A 1 7.54 23.05 -42.53
CA LEU A 1 7.36 21.82 -41.73
C LEU A 1 7.28 22.21 -40.26
N THR A 2 6.08 22.51 -39.78
CA THR A 2 5.80 22.67 -38.35
C THR A 2 5.90 21.27 -37.75
N GLY A 3 7.05 20.97 -37.12
CA GLY A 3 7.24 19.73 -36.38
C GLY A 3 6.19 19.65 -35.26
N LYS A 4 5.77 18.44 -34.89
CA LYS A 4 4.99 18.21 -33.67
C LYS A 4 5.74 18.77 -32.48
N GLY A 5 5.02 19.28 -31.50
CA GLY A 5 5.56 19.67 -30.21
C GLY A 5 6.25 18.51 -29.52
N SER A 6 7.06 18.77 -28.55
CA SER A 6 7.70 17.73 -27.73
C SER A 6 7.80 18.18 -26.27
N TYR A 7 7.75 17.22 -25.37
CA TYR A 7 7.84 17.42 -23.94
C TYR A 7 9.23 17.01 -23.41
N TYR A 8 9.61 17.61 -22.31
CA TYR A 8 10.71 17.18 -21.49
C TYR A 8 10.16 16.80 -20.13
N ILE A 9 10.42 15.57 -19.72
CA ILE A 9 10.08 15.04 -18.42
C ILE A 9 11.40 14.70 -17.72
N SER A 10 11.61 15.20 -16.49
CA SER A 10 12.80 14.85 -15.72
C SER A 10 12.67 13.45 -15.11
N ALA A 11 13.80 12.85 -14.70
CA ALA A 11 13.75 11.72 -13.79
C ALA A 11 13.06 12.12 -12.47
N ILE A 12 12.51 11.12 -11.78
CA ILE A 12 11.98 11.28 -10.42
C ILE A 12 13.11 11.54 -9.43
N SER A 13 12.80 12.22 -8.32
CA SER A 13 13.79 12.52 -7.27
C SER A 13 14.15 11.29 -6.44
N ASN A 14 13.17 10.42 -6.13
CA ASN A 14 13.26 9.23 -5.28
C ASN A 14 11.98 8.41 -5.42
N ASP A 15 11.98 7.19 -4.88
CA ASP A 15 10.76 6.42 -4.70
C ASP A 15 9.87 7.05 -3.61
N THR A 16 8.58 6.73 -3.63
CA THR A 16 7.65 7.03 -2.54
C THR A 16 7.65 5.89 -1.53
N ASP A 17 6.98 6.05 -0.41
CA ASP A 17 6.75 4.99 0.55
C ASP A 17 5.41 5.17 1.29
N GLU A 18 5.01 4.17 2.03
CA GLU A 18 3.78 4.18 2.82
C GLU A 18 3.76 5.20 3.97
N ASN A 19 4.91 5.73 4.40
CA ASN A 19 4.98 6.85 5.34
C ASN A 19 4.78 8.21 4.66
N LYS A 20 4.22 8.21 3.44
CA LYS A 20 3.91 9.43 2.69
C LYS A 20 5.16 10.22 2.27
N VAL A 21 6.25 9.50 2.03
CA VAL A 21 7.42 10.10 1.41
C VAL A 21 7.03 10.64 0.04
N LYS A 22 7.58 11.79 -0.28
CA LYS A 22 7.23 12.53 -1.49
C LYS A 22 8.33 12.42 -2.52
N ALA A 23 7.92 12.17 -3.75
CA ALA A 23 8.77 12.24 -4.93
C ALA A 23 8.40 13.46 -5.78
N THR A 24 9.32 13.96 -6.57
CA THR A 24 9.07 15.05 -7.49
C THR A 24 9.65 14.77 -8.86
N PHE A 25 8.99 15.26 -9.89
CA PHE A 25 9.51 15.35 -11.24
C PHE A 25 9.08 16.67 -11.89
N ASN A 26 9.70 17.03 -13.00
CA ASN A 26 9.39 18.25 -13.71
C ASN A 26 8.89 17.95 -15.12
N VAL A 27 7.89 18.71 -15.53
CA VAL A 27 7.39 18.73 -16.90
C VAL A 27 7.62 20.11 -17.49
N ARG A 28 8.09 20.19 -18.72
CA ARG A 28 8.13 21.41 -19.53
C ARG A 28 8.06 21.06 -21.00
N LEU A 29 7.78 22.04 -21.84
CA LEU A 29 7.87 21.81 -23.26
C LEU A 29 9.35 21.83 -23.71
N ALA A 30 9.67 21.02 -24.70
CA ALA A 30 11.02 21.00 -25.31
C ALA A 30 11.10 21.85 -26.57
N THR A 31 9.94 22.25 -27.12
CA THR A 31 9.84 23.17 -28.26
C THR A 31 8.84 24.28 -27.96
N ALA A 32 9.08 25.48 -28.50
CA ALA A 32 8.20 26.63 -28.26
C ALA A 32 6.83 26.40 -28.89
N PRO A 33 5.74 26.57 -28.15
CA PRO A 33 4.38 26.53 -28.66
C PRO A 33 4.01 27.86 -29.36
N THR A 34 2.83 27.91 -29.96
CA THR A 34 2.24 29.14 -30.52
C THR A 34 1.02 29.62 -29.73
N SER A 35 0.63 28.90 -28.72
CA SER A 35 -0.38 29.23 -27.71
C SER A 35 -0.16 28.31 -26.48
N ASP A 36 -0.93 28.52 -25.44
CA ASP A 36 -0.89 27.70 -24.22
C ASP A 36 -1.08 26.23 -24.52
N VAL A 37 -0.41 25.37 -23.75
CA VAL A 37 -0.50 23.92 -23.85
C VAL A 37 -1.07 23.36 -22.55
N LYS A 38 -2.15 22.59 -22.67
CA LYS A 38 -2.77 21.91 -21.55
C LYS A 38 -2.45 20.42 -21.61
N ILE A 39 -2.15 19.84 -20.47
CA ILE A 39 -1.99 18.40 -20.29
C ILE A 39 -2.84 17.93 -19.13
N TRP A 40 -3.08 16.63 -19.10
CA TRP A 40 -3.81 15.95 -18.05
C TRP A 40 -2.90 14.96 -17.36
N LEU A 41 -3.03 14.86 -16.04
CA LEU A 41 -2.24 14.00 -15.19
C LEU A 41 -3.18 13.14 -14.35
N LYS A 42 -2.88 11.85 -14.21
CA LYS A 42 -3.56 10.95 -13.27
C LYS A 42 -2.58 9.91 -12.74
N THR A 43 -2.88 9.33 -11.60
CA THR A 43 -2.17 8.13 -11.15
C THR A 43 -2.80 6.88 -11.76
N SER A 44 -1.97 5.86 -12.04
CA SER A 44 -2.46 4.53 -12.44
C SER A 44 -3.03 3.76 -11.26
N ASP A 45 -2.50 4.06 -10.06
CA ASP A 45 -2.94 3.45 -8.81
C ASP A 45 -2.95 4.49 -7.67
N ALA A 46 -4.15 4.81 -7.20
CA ALA A 46 -4.35 5.81 -6.16
C ALA A 46 -4.19 5.24 -4.74
N SER A 47 -4.13 3.91 -4.58
CA SER A 47 -3.77 3.28 -3.32
C SER A 47 -2.28 3.38 -3.05
N GLU A 48 -1.45 3.40 -4.09
CA GLU A 48 0.01 3.46 -4.00
C GLU A 48 0.57 4.88 -4.01
N GLY A 49 0.00 5.76 -4.84
CA GLY A 49 0.51 7.12 -4.90
C GLY A 49 -0.41 8.12 -5.56
N ARG A 50 -0.30 9.39 -5.10
CA ARG A 50 -1.15 10.50 -5.56
C ARG A 50 -0.35 11.74 -5.82
N ILE A 51 -0.78 12.51 -6.84
CA ILE A 51 -0.25 13.84 -7.06
C ILE A 51 -0.73 14.74 -5.92
N SER A 52 0.17 15.21 -5.08
CA SER A 52 -0.14 16.04 -3.92
C SER A 52 -0.10 17.53 -4.25
N LYS A 53 0.83 17.94 -5.12
CA LYS A 53 0.96 19.34 -5.56
C LYS A 53 1.41 19.47 -7.00
N ILE A 54 1.02 20.61 -7.59
CA ILE A 54 1.56 21.13 -8.85
C ILE A 54 2.06 22.56 -8.58
N ASN A 55 3.34 22.83 -8.84
CA ASN A 55 3.99 24.13 -8.59
C ASN A 55 3.72 24.68 -7.18
N ASN A 56 3.87 23.83 -6.15
CA ASN A 56 3.56 24.13 -4.75
C ASN A 56 2.07 24.39 -4.43
N THR A 57 1.18 24.29 -5.40
CA THR A 57 -0.27 24.40 -5.17
C THR A 57 -0.82 23.00 -4.89
N THR A 58 -1.49 22.85 -3.74
CA THR A 58 -2.11 21.59 -3.37
C THR A 58 -3.20 21.20 -4.36
N VAL A 59 -3.17 19.95 -4.79
CA VAL A 59 -4.20 19.35 -5.63
C VAL A 59 -5.28 18.79 -4.72
N SER A 60 -6.52 19.24 -4.91
CA SER A 60 -7.67 18.68 -4.20
C SER A 60 -8.22 17.50 -4.99
N TRP A 61 -8.10 16.32 -4.43
CA TRP A 61 -8.72 15.11 -4.94
C TRP A 61 -10.09 14.95 -4.26
N ASN A 62 -11.13 14.72 -5.03
CA ASN A 62 -12.41 14.27 -4.49
C ASN A 62 -12.34 12.75 -4.24
N TYR A 63 -11.42 12.34 -3.37
CA TYR A 63 -11.28 10.95 -2.95
C TYR A 63 -12.11 10.71 -1.69
N ASP A 64 -13.00 9.75 -1.78
CA ASP A 64 -13.73 9.20 -0.65
C ASP A 64 -13.19 7.79 -0.37
N PRO A 65 -12.35 7.59 0.66
CA PRO A 65 -11.79 6.28 0.99
C PRO A 65 -12.87 5.26 1.40
N ASP A 66 -14.05 5.75 1.82
CA ASP A 66 -15.15 4.89 2.25
C ASP A 66 -16.12 4.54 1.09
N ASN A 67 -15.89 5.10 -0.09
CA ASN A 67 -16.72 4.85 -1.27
C ASN A 67 -15.94 4.06 -2.34
N ALA A 68 -15.86 2.76 -2.16
CA ALA A 68 -15.27 1.81 -3.11
C ALA A 68 -15.93 1.80 -4.51
N SER A 69 -17.04 2.53 -4.68
CA SER A 69 -17.72 2.71 -5.96
C SER A 69 -17.31 4.00 -6.69
N ALA A 70 -16.56 4.90 -6.05
CA ALA A 70 -15.93 6.00 -6.75
C ALA A 70 -14.76 5.42 -7.53
N ASP A 71 -14.85 5.42 -8.85
CA ASP A 71 -13.73 5.12 -9.73
C ASP A 71 -12.62 6.16 -9.50
N ASN A 72 -11.78 5.89 -8.50
CA ASN A 72 -10.70 6.78 -8.07
C ASN A 72 -9.56 6.86 -9.09
N THR A 73 -9.61 6.05 -10.14
CA THR A 73 -8.66 6.04 -11.25
C THR A 73 -8.94 7.16 -12.25
N SER A 74 -10.10 7.82 -12.17
CA SER A 74 -10.59 8.76 -13.19
C SER A 74 -10.38 10.24 -12.88
N SER A 75 -9.79 10.59 -11.73
CA SER A 75 -9.58 12.01 -11.38
C SER A 75 -8.34 12.57 -12.07
N TYR A 76 -8.52 13.09 -13.26
CA TYR A 76 -7.50 13.86 -13.95
C TYR A 76 -7.28 15.22 -13.29
N VAL A 77 -6.03 15.63 -13.19
CA VAL A 77 -5.63 17.00 -12.86
C VAL A 77 -5.08 17.66 -14.11
N SER A 78 -5.57 18.84 -14.43
CA SER A 78 -5.06 19.60 -15.57
C SER A 78 -3.87 20.47 -15.17
N LEU A 79 -2.86 20.51 -16.03
CA LEU A 79 -1.75 21.44 -15.97
C LEU A 79 -1.73 22.30 -17.24
N LEU A 80 -1.86 23.62 -17.07
CA LEU A 80 -1.71 24.60 -18.14
C LEU A 80 -0.27 25.11 -18.17
N ILE A 81 0.41 24.94 -19.29
CA ILE A 81 1.73 25.50 -19.56
C ILE A 81 1.53 26.71 -20.47
N GLU A 82 1.66 27.90 -19.89
CA GLU A 82 1.52 29.15 -20.62
C GLU A 82 2.60 29.28 -21.72
N GLU A 83 2.23 29.81 -22.89
CA GLU A 83 3.15 30.04 -24.01
C GLU A 83 4.42 30.77 -23.56
N ALA A 84 4.27 31.83 -22.76
CA ALA A 84 5.40 32.62 -22.27
C ALA A 84 6.33 31.88 -21.31
N LYS A 85 5.91 30.74 -20.76
CA LYS A 85 6.64 29.95 -19.75
C LYS A 85 6.94 28.54 -20.24
N TRP A 86 6.87 28.28 -21.53
CA TRP A 86 6.95 26.96 -22.12
C TRP A 86 8.16 26.13 -21.69
N ASN A 87 9.32 26.74 -21.49
CA ASN A 87 10.58 26.09 -21.09
C ASN A 87 10.83 26.15 -19.57
N SER A 88 9.89 26.65 -18.78
CA SER A 88 9.97 26.67 -17.32
C SER A 88 9.47 25.34 -16.76
N ASN A 89 10.22 24.78 -15.80
CA ASN A 89 9.82 23.56 -15.13
C ASN A 89 8.51 23.75 -14.38
N GLN A 90 7.58 22.85 -14.63
CA GLN A 90 6.37 22.67 -13.84
C GLN A 90 6.64 21.47 -12.93
N THR A 91 6.72 21.71 -11.63
CA THR A 91 7.06 20.68 -10.65
C THR A 91 5.80 19.94 -10.19
N ILE A 92 5.82 18.63 -10.34
CA ILE A 92 4.79 17.71 -9.87
C ILE A 92 5.32 17.02 -8.62
N GLU A 93 4.61 17.12 -7.50
CA GLU A 93 4.88 16.40 -6.26
C GLU A 93 3.90 15.24 -6.15
N VAL A 94 4.43 14.04 -5.95
CA VAL A 94 3.68 12.80 -5.73
C VAL A 94 3.93 12.35 -4.31
N GLU A 95 2.90 11.92 -3.61
CA GLU A 95 2.96 11.42 -2.23
C GLU A 95 2.56 9.95 -2.21
N GLY A 96 3.40 9.09 -1.62
CA GLY A 96 3.09 7.68 -1.37
C GLY A 96 1.88 7.54 -0.47
N GLN A 97 1.16 6.46 -0.63
CA GLN A 97 -0.04 6.16 0.16
C GLN A 97 0.21 4.94 1.03
N TRP A 98 -0.43 4.92 2.17
CA TRP A 98 -0.43 3.79 3.08
C TRP A 98 -1.75 3.05 2.97
N ASP A 99 -1.69 1.76 2.70
CA ASP A 99 -2.87 0.92 2.55
C ASP A 99 -3.01 -0.17 3.63
N ASN A 100 -1.97 -0.33 4.48
CA ASN A 100 -1.94 -1.31 5.57
C ASN A 100 -1.88 -2.78 5.10
N ILE A 101 -1.46 -3.00 3.87
CA ILE A 101 -1.27 -4.33 3.26
C ILE A 101 0.24 -4.60 3.19
N SER A 102 0.68 -5.83 3.44
CA SER A 102 2.08 -6.23 3.22
C SER A 102 2.18 -7.01 1.91
N ASP A 103 2.12 -6.29 0.80
CA ASP A 103 2.15 -6.86 -0.55
C ASP A 103 3.49 -6.63 -1.29
N GLY A 104 4.43 -6.00 -0.60
CA GLY A 104 5.75 -5.64 -1.11
C GLY A 104 5.74 -4.33 -1.90
N ASP A 105 6.92 -3.94 -2.37
CA ASP A 105 7.09 -2.69 -3.12
C ASP A 105 6.23 -2.69 -4.40
N GLN A 106 5.30 -1.75 -4.52
CA GLN A 106 4.35 -1.65 -5.61
C GLN A 106 4.77 -0.62 -6.66
N SER A 107 4.68 -0.99 -7.93
CA SER A 107 5.01 -0.09 -9.03
C SER A 107 3.75 0.55 -9.60
N TYR A 108 3.74 1.87 -9.70
CA TYR A 108 2.66 2.64 -10.30
C TYR A 108 3.20 3.73 -11.24
N ALA A 109 2.31 4.40 -11.98
CA ALA A 109 2.70 5.45 -12.90
C ALA A 109 1.86 6.72 -12.72
N ILE A 110 2.48 7.87 -12.93
CA ILE A 110 1.75 9.09 -13.25
C ILE A 110 1.59 9.14 -14.77
N ILE A 111 0.38 8.90 -15.21
CA ILE A 111 -0.02 8.94 -16.62
C ILE A 111 -0.17 10.40 -17.03
N ILE A 112 0.49 10.79 -18.12
CA ILE A 112 0.49 12.15 -18.64
C ILE A 112 -0.12 12.13 -20.04
N GLU A 113 -1.24 12.80 -20.22
CA GLU A 113 -1.94 12.82 -21.50
C GLU A 113 -1.97 14.24 -22.07
N GLY A 114 -1.69 14.38 -23.36
CA GLY A 114 -1.86 15.64 -24.08
C GLY A 114 -3.32 15.99 -24.27
N ASP A 115 -3.67 17.26 -24.11
CA ASP A 115 -5.02 17.74 -24.37
C ASP A 115 -5.33 17.74 -25.88
N ASN A 116 -6.42 17.11 -26.26
CA ASN A 116 -6.89 17.01 -27.65
C ASN A 116 -7.94 18.06 -27.97
N GLU A 117 -8.29 18.91 -27.01
CA GLU A 117 -9.30 19.96 -27.17
C GLU A 117 -8.81 21.14 -28.02
N THR A 118 -9.73 21.98 -28.45
CA THR A 118 -9.45 23.10 -29.37
C THR A 118 -8.70 24.26 -28.73
N ASP A 119 -8.65 24.31 -27.42
CA ASP A 119 -7.99 25.35 -26.62
C ASP A 119 -6.52 25.10 -26.35
N SER A 120 -5.99 23.92 -26.71
CA SER A 120 -4.56 23.60 -26.63
C SER A 120 -3.83 23.93 -27.96
N ASP A 121 -2.52 24.19 -27.86
CA ASP A 121 -1.68 24.47 -29.03
C ASP A 121 -1.78 23.37 -30.09
N ARG A 122 -1.98 23.75 -31.35
CA ARG A 122 -2.19 22.81 -32.47
C ARG A 122 -1.02 21.83 -32.66
N ASN A 123 0.21 22.24 -32.36
CA ASN A 123 1.39 21.40 -32.54
C ASN A 123 1.54 20.37 -31.43
N TYR A 124 0.88 20.59 -30.28
CA TYR A 124 0.89 19.72 -29.10
C TYR A 124 -0.32 18.81 -29.00
N ARG A 125 -1.39 19.09 -29.76
CA ARG A 125 -2.54 18.18 -29.83
C ARG A 125 -2.13 16.81 -30.32
N TYR A 126 -2.65 15.77 -29.70
CA TYR A 126 -2.36 14.38 -30.05
C TYR A 126 -0.86 14.01 -29.91
N VAL A 127 -0.12 14.77 -29.14
CA VAL A 127 1.23 14.41 -28.70
C VAL A 127 1.08 13.83 -27.31
N ASP A 128 1.43 12.57 -27.20
CA ASP A 128 1.39 11.83 -25.93
C ASP A 128 2.74 11.98 -25.23
N PRO A 129 2.80 12.65 -24.06
CA PRO A 129 4.02 12.71 -23.27
C PRO A 129 4.35 11.33 -22.66
N PRO A 130 5.62 11.02 -22.38
CA PRO A 130 5.94 9.79 -21.66
C PRO A 130 5.41 9.84 -20.22
N ASP A 131 4.90 8.71 -19.75
CA ASP A 131 4.51 8.51 -18.36
C ASP A 131 5.72 8.46 -17.43
N VAL A 132 5.48 8.69 -16.13
CA VAL A 132 6.51 8.61 -15.09
C VAL A 132 6.19 7.44 -14.16
N THR A 133 7.05 6.42 -14.19
CA THR A 133 6.94 5.27 -13.29
C THR A 133 7.61 5.57 -11.96
N LEU A 134 6.96 5.19 -10.87
CA LEU A 134 7.42 5.27 -9.48
C LEU A 134 7.25 3.90 -8.80
N THR A 135 7.95 3.73 -7.69
CA THR A 135 7.71 2.62 -6.77
C THR A 135 7.24 3.20 -5.45
N ASN A 136 6.19 2.62 -4.87
CA ASN A 136 5.84 2.85 -3.47
C ASN A 136 6.47 1.73 -2.65
N LEU A 137 7.35 2.10 -1.71
CA LEU A 137 8.04 1.12 -0.89
C LEU A 137 7.12 0.67 0.24
N ASP A 138 6.91 -0.63 0.31
CA ASP A 138 6.19 -1.26 1.41
C ASP A 138 7.05 -1.20 2.68
N LEU A 139 6.55 -0.50 3.69
CA LEU A 139 7.18 -0.34 5.00
C LEU A 139 6.52 -1.21 6.07
N THR A 140 5.44 -1.88 5.73
CA THR A 140 4.89 -2.90 6.61
C THR A 140 5.89 -4.05 6.65
N ASP A 141 6.33 -4.42 7.84
CA ASP A 141 7.20 -5.58 8.03
C ASP A 141 6.49 -6.80 7.46
N LYS A 142 7.04 -7.35 6.36
CA LYS A 142 6.50 -8.53 5.66
C LYS A 142 6.00 -9.56 6.64
N GLY A 143 4.67 -9.66 6.77
CA GLY A 143 4.00 -10.73 7.45
C GLY A 143 4.61 -11.18 8.78
N THR A 144 4.89 -10.28 9.71
CA THR A 144 5.40 -10.64 11.03
C THR A 144 4.25 -10.91 12.00
N PHE A 145 4.58 -11.62 13.08
CA PHE A 145 3.64 -11.93 14.15
C PHE A 145 4.04 -11.17 15.41
N TYR A 146 3.04 -10.60 16.08
CA TYR A 146 3.22 -10.15 17.45
C TYR A 146 2.80 -11.25 18.39
N VAL A 147 3.72 -11.67 19.26
CA VAL A 147 3.48 -12.67 20.29
C VAL A 147 3.77 -12.02 21.64
N SER A 148 2.77 -12.01 22.53
CA SER A 148 2.96 -11.46 23.87
C SER A 148 3.82 -12.41 24.73
N LYS A 149 4.36 -11.89 25.81
CA LYS A 149 4.90 -12.75 26.89
C LYS A 149 3.78 -13.61 27.47
N ALA A 150 4.13 -14.81 27.94
CA ALA A 150 3.23 -15.62 28.75
C ALA A 150 2.81 -14.86 30.02
N SER A 151 1.55 -15.00 30.42
CA SER A 151 0.97 -14.31 31.59
C SER A 151 1.63 -14.76 32.90
N ARG A 152 2.15 -15.97 32.93
CA ARG A 152 2.86 -16.59 34.05
C ARG A 152 3.54 -17.91 33.61
N ASP A 153 4.28 -18.52 34.49
CA ASP A 153 4.76 -19.91 34.30
C ASP A 153 3.62 -20.91 34.54
N THR A 154 3.72 -22.09 33.93
CA THR A 154 2.87 -23.25 34.25
C THR A 154 3.54 -24.12 35.33
N ASP A 155 2.78 -25.02 35.94
CA ASP A 155 3.30 -25.96 36.93
C ASP A 155 2.59 -27.34 36.82
N GLU A 156 3.10 -28.33 37.53
CA GLU A 156 2.54 -29.68 37.56
C GLU A 156 1.12 -29.75 38.15
N ASN A 157 0.66 -28.72 38.86
CA ASN A 157 -0.70 -28.63 39.38
C ASN A 157 -1.70 -28.15 38.32
N ARG A 158 -1.29 -28.25 37.02
CA ARG A 158 -2.13 -27.81 35.87
C ARG A 158 -2.42 -26.33 35.86
N GLN A 159 -1.51 -25.52 36.38
CA GLN A 159 -1.63 -24.08 36.28
C GLN A 159 -1.62 -23.66 34.81
N LYS A 160 -2.54 -22.75 34.46
CA LYS A 160 -2.67 -22.23 33.10
C LYS A 160 -1.95 -20.91 32.95
N ALA A 161 -1.32 -20.76 31.80
CA ALA A 161 -0.77 -19.51 31.32
C ALA A 161 -1.42 -19.16 29.98
N THR A 162 -1.41 -17.89 29.63
CA THR A 162 -1.91 -17.41 28.34
C THR A 162 -0.89 -16.51 27.68
N PHE A 163 -0.88 -16.52 26.37
CA PHE A 163 -0.23 -15.50 25.55
C PHE A 163 -1.13 -15.14 24.36
N THR A 164 -0.90 -13.99 23.75
CA THR A 164 -1.66 -13.54 22.59
C THR A 164 -0.80 -13.54 21.34
N VAL A 165 -1.45 -13.78 20.20
CA VAL A 165 -0.86 -13.70 18.87
C VAL A 165 -1.75 -12.82 17.99
N ARG A 166 -1.15 -11.96 17.19
CA ARG A 166 -1.82 -11.20 16.11
C ARG A 166 -0.85 -10.99 14.96
N LEU A 167 -1.37 -10.67 13.79
CA LEU A 167 -0.53 -10.27 12.66
C LEU A 167 -0.07 -8.81 12.78
N SER A 168 0.99 -8.47 12.10
CA SER A 168 1.51 -7.10 11.98
C SER A 168 0.83 -6.32 10.84
N SER A 169 0.38 -7.02 9.80
CA SER A 169 -0.25 -6.47 8.61
C SER A 169 -1.42 -7.34 8.15
N GLN A 170 -2.26 -6.77 7.31
CA GLN A 170 -3.38 -7.49 6.70
C GLN A 170 -2.86 -8.55 5.72
N PRO A 171 -3.40 -9.78 5.74
CA PRO A 171 -3.08 -10.76 4.73
C PRO A 171 -3.57 -10.31 3.35
N ASP A 172 -2.72 -10.46 2.35
CA ASP A 172 -3.05 -10.32 0.94
C ASP A 172 -2.25 -11.35 0.14
N ASP A 173 -2.86 -12.00 -0.83
CA ASP A 173 -2.21 -12.97 -1.73
C ASP A 173 -1.82 -12.34 -3.08
N GLY A 174 -2.02 -11.03 -3.24
CA GLY A 174 -1.74 -10.29 -4.48
C GLY A 174 -2.75 -10.56 -5.60
N ASN A 175 -3.91 -11.12 -5.26
CA ASN A 175 -4.98 -11.40 -6.23
C ASN A 175 -6.24 -10.63 -5.83
N ASP A 176 -6.64 -9.62 -6.59
CA ASP A 176 -7.78 -8.70 -6.32
C ASP A 176 -9.13 -9.36 -5.94
N ASN A 177 -9.16 -10.66 -5.77
CA ASN A 177 -10.35 -11.39 -5.33
C ASN A 177 -10.35 -11.64 -3.81
N THR A 178 -10.39 -10.61 -3.05
CA THR A 178 -10.16 -10.36 -1.62
C THR A 178 -10.96 -11.18 -0.59
N THR A 179 -11.47 -12.34 -0.88
CA THR A 179 -12.38 -13.03 0.05
C THR A 179 -11.81 -14.24 0.80
N ASN A 180 -10.56 -14.64 0.54
CA ASN A 180 -10.00 -15.86 1.14
C ASN A 180 -8.53 -15.75 1.59
N ASP A 181 -8.00 -14.55 1.78
CA ASP A 181 -6.62 -14.36 2.22
C ASP A 181 -6.50 -14.65 3.72
N ASN A 182 -6.27 -15.90 4.03
CA ASN A 182 -6.17 -16.37 5.39
C ASN A 182 -4.74 -16.77 5.73
N VAL A 183 -4.24 -16.31 6.87
CA VAL A 183 -2.98 -16.80 7.44
C VAL A 183 -3.30 -17.86 8.49
N THR A 184 -2.73 -19.05 8.30
CA THR A 184 -2.82 -20.14 9.27
C THR A 184 -1.48 -20.33 9.98
N ILE A 185 -1.49 -20.17 11.29
CA ILE A 185 -0.32 -20.42 12.15
C ILE A 185 -0.52 -21.78 12.83
N TYR A 186 0.52 -22.61 12.77
CA TYR A 186 0.55 -23.89 13.46
C TYR A 186 1.31 -23.72 14.78
N LEU A 187 0.69 -24.15 15.87
CA LEU A 187 1.25 -24.11 17.20
C LEU A 187 1.42 -25.52 17.75
N SER A 188 2.57 -25.80 18.36
CA SER A 188 2.83 -27.05 19.07
C SER A 188 3.63 -26.79 20.32
N SER A 189 3.51 -27.66 21.33
CA SER A 189 4.44 -27.67 22.44
C SER A 189 5.74 -28.38 22.02
N SER A 190 6.87 -27.82 22.43
CA SER A 190 8.17 -28.48 22.26
C SER A 190 8.34 -29.68 23.21
N ASP A 191 7.61 -29.66 24.32
CA ASP A 191 7.55 -30.74 25.28
C ASP A 191 6.11 -30.91 25.81
N PRO A 192 5.31 -31.81 25.20
CA PRO A 192 3.95 -32.06 25.62
C PRO A 192 3.80 -32.78 26.95
N GLU A 193 4.90 -33.33 27.49
CA GLU A 193 4.91 -33.96 28.80
C GLU A 193 5.01 -32.93 29.92
N GLU A 194 5.61 -31.74 29.63
CA GLU A 194 5.70 -30.62 30.56
C GLU A 194 4.56 -29.62 30.39
N GLY A 195 4.13 -29.35 29.15
CA GLY A 195 3.08 -28.36 28.90
C GLY A 195 2.33 -28.56 27.59
N ARG A 196 1.02 -28.28 27.62
CA ARG A 196 0.12 -28.49 26.49
C ARG A 196 -0.69 -27.23 26.17
N ILE A 197 -0.97 -27.05 24.89
CA ILE A 197 -1.97 -26.07 24.45
C ILE A 197 -3.35 -26.67 24.72
N VAL A 198 -4.17 -25.99 25.51
CA VAL A 198 -5.49 -26.48 25.92
C VAL A 198 -6.65 -25.62 25.42
N GLY A 199 -6.38 -24.53 24.75
CA GLY A 199 -7.42 -23.68 24.18
C GLY A 199 -6.92 -22.52 23.37
N ILE A 200 -7.76 -22.07 22.45
CA ILE A 200 -7.61 -20.82 21.70
C ILE A 200 -8.93 -20.08 21.77
N SER A 201 -8.88 -18.77 21.92
CA SER A 201 -10.04 -17.89 21.82
C SER A 201 -9.77 -16.74 20.85
N GLY A 202 -10.82 -16.22 20.22
CA GLY A 202 -10.73 -15.12 19.29
C GLY A 202 -10.70 -15.52 17.80
N GLY A 203 -10.77 -16.79 17.46
CA GLY A 203 -10.75 -17.35 16.09
C GLY A 203 -9.65 -18.42 15.95
N GLY A 204 -9.98 -19.47 15.22
CA GLY A 204 -9.11 -20.63 15.01
C GLY A 204 -9.68 -21.92 15.55
N GLY A 205 -9.15 -23.05 15.11
CA GLY A 205 -9.56 -24.40 15.48
C GLY A 205 -8.60 -25.00 16.49
N PHE A 206 -9.10 -25.36 17.67
CA PHE A 206 -8.42 -26.27 18.56
C PHE A 206 -8.81 -27.69 18.18
N THR A 207 -7.90 -28.43 17.56
CA THR A 207 -8.23 -29.79 17.08
C THR A 207 -7.62 -30.89 17.92
N ASN A 208 -6.58 -30.68 18.65
CA ASN A 208 -6.00 -31.64 19.61
C ASN A 208 -4.64 -31.15 20.13
N THR A 209 -4.12 -31.79 21.18
CA THR A 209 -2.94 -31.48 21.97
C THR A 209 -1.62 -31.34 21.20
N ASP A 210 -1.54 -31.80 19.94
CA ASP A 210 -0.25 -31.87 19.23
C ASP A 210 -0.19 -30.98 17.96
N ASN A 211 -1.34 -30.50 17.45
CA ASN A 211 -1.38 -29.59 16.31
C ASN A 211 -2.57 -28.65 16.44
N THR A 212 -2.30 -27.47 16.93
CA THR A 212 -3.29 -26.41 17.11
C THR A 212 -3.09 -25.35 16.05
N THR A 213 -4.16 -24.89 15.43
CA THR A 213 -4.10 -23.84 14.41
C THR A 213 -4.77 -22.56 14.87
N VAL A 214 -4.14 -21.45 14.60
CA VAL A 214 -4.71 -20.09 14.70
C VAL A 214 -4.91 -19.59 13.28
N ILE A 215 -6.12 -19.11 12.97
CA ILE A 215 -6.44 -18.58 11.65
C ILE A 215 -6.75 -17.10 11.80
N PHE A 216 -6.18 -16.30 10.90
CA PHE A 216 -6.46 -14.88 10.72
C PHE A 216 -7.04 -14.68 9.33
N GLU A 217 -8.18 -14.03 9.27
CA GLU A 217 -8.80 -13.61 8.02
C GLU A 217 -8.43 -12.15 7.72
N ALA A 218 -8.52 -11.74 6.46
CA ALA A 218 -8.28 -10.35 6.07
C ALA A 218 -9.18 -9.35 6.82
N SER A 219 -10.34 -9.78 7.30
CA SER A 219 -11.28 -8.94 8.07
C SER A 219 -10.95 -8.80 9.56
N ASP A 220 -10.12 -9.69 10.13
CA ASP A 220 -9.86 -9.75 11.58
C ASP A 220 -8.38 -9.94 11.96
N TRP A 221 -7.48 -9.72 11.03
CA TRP A 221 -6.05 -9.96 11.14
C TRP A 221 -5.37 -9.28 12.35
N ASN A 222 -5.84 -8.10 12.74
CA ASN A 222 -5.31 -7.32 13.85
C ASN A 222 -5.95 -7.67 15.21
N SER A 223 -6.92 -8.60 15.21
CA SER A 223 -7.57 -9.02 16.44
C SER A 223 -6.72 -10.07 17.17
N GLU A 224 -6.47 -9.86 18.45
CA GLU A 224 -5.67 -10.79 19.24
C GLU A 224 -6.35 -12.15 19.38
N ARG A 225 -5.58 -13.21 19.17
CA ARG A 225 -5.95 -14.59 19.48
C ARG A 225 -5.25 -14.98 20.78
N THR A 226 -6.01 -15.42 21.77
CA THR A 226 -5.45 -15.86 23.04
C THR A 226 -5.24 -17.36 23.04
N VAL A 227 -3.99 -17.77 23.25
CA VAL A 227 -3.59 -19.17 23.39
C VAL A 227 -3.46 -19.49 24.88
N THR A 228 -4.06 -20.61 25.30
CA THR A 228 -4.00 -21.08 26.68
C THR A 228 -3.12 -22.34 26.72
N VAL A 229 -2.12 -22.31 27.56
CA VAL A 229 -1.23 -23.43 27.85
C VAL A 229 -1.48 -23.92 29.29
N GLU A 230 -1.45 -25.21 29.52
CA GLU A 230 -1.62 -25.82 30.84
C GLU A 230 -0.39 -26.71 31.13
N GLY A 231 0.16 -26.60 32.32
CA GLY A 231 1.22 -27.50 32.80
C GLY A 231 0.72 -28.93 32.95
N VAL A 232 1.60 -29.87 32.72
CA VAL A 232 1.32 -31.32 32.85
C VAL A 232 1.97 -31.86 34.08
N ALA A 233 1.22 -32.62 34.86
CA ALA A 233 1.80 -33.35 35.99
C ALA A 233 2.55 -34.58 35.47
N ASP A 234 3.82 -34.65 35.74
CA ASP A 234 4.60 -35.88 35.63
C ASP A 234 5.04 -36.36 37.00
N ASN A 235 5.66 -37.51 37.10
CA ASN A 235 6.13 -38.06 38.35
C ASN A 235 7.65 -37.93 38.56
N PHE A 236 8.27 -36.98 37.84
CA PHE A 236 9.69 -36.69 37.94
C PHE A 236 9.92 -35.40 38.75
N SER A 237 10.79 -35.43 39.70
CA SER A 237 11.22 -34.30 40.54
C SER A 237 12.66 -33.92 40.27
#